data_8b554f060f64800206c7eb6510ff355b
#
_entry.id   8b554f060f64800206c7eb6510ff355b
#
_cell.length_a   1.000
_cell.length_b   1.000
_cell.length_c   1.000
_cell.angle_alpha   90.00
_cell.angle_beta   90.00
_cell.angle_gamma   90.00
#
_symmetry.space_group_name_H-M   'P 1'
#
loop_
_entity.id
_entity.type
_entity.pdbx_description
1 polymer ?
#
loop_
_entity_poly.entity_id
_entity_poly.type
_entity_poly.pdbx_seq_one_letter_code
_entity_poly.pdbx_strand_id
1 'polypeptide(L)'
;KLLGNRAEYHACKHGTPPPDVKGKNVVILDFSFDNATTKKLIGEAAGLLVIDHHKSAMVELHDIANAHFDMTKSGAMLAWEWFHPGKEPPKFIQYIQDRDLWKWELPYSKEFSAAFDMIPFEFEEFEKFEDDSVFDDAVKRGSFILAYSKTVVKKVCEKATLRKLGGKDVMVVNASHWMSEIGARLAPDCDLAMIWYWDHESRETKVSLRAFHDAVDVSEIAKRFGGGGHKKAAGFQLPKNKHVEDLFDKPKVTRKRQSKRADLSKDSKQADKKTKGKDDK
;
A
#
# COMPACT_ATOMS: atom_id res chain seq x y z
N LYS A 1 26.45 -2.75 13.59
CA LYS A 1 27.68 -3.46 14.07
C LYS A 1 28.87 -3.29 13.10
N LEU A 2 28.73 -3.60 11.80
CA LEU A 2 29.87 -3.58 10.85
C LEU A 2 30.55 -2.22 10.75
N LEU A 3 29.78 -1.16 10.56
CA LEU A 3 30.29 0.20 10.38
C LEU A 3 30.29 1.03 11.67
N GLY A 4 29.39 0.76 12.59
CA GLY A 4 29.25 1.49 13.85
C GLY A 4 29.20 3.00 13.62
N ASN A 5 29.95 3.76 14.41
CA ASN A 5 30.04 5.22 14.32
C ASN A 5 30.84 5.75 13.10
N ARG A 6 31.26 4.86 12.18
CA ARG A 6 31.91 5.27 10.91
C ARG A 6 30.89 5.56 9.81
N ALA A 7 29.61 5.35 10.06
CA ALA A 7 28.53 5.65 9.12
C ALA A 7 27.49 6.55 9.78
N GLU A 8 26.93 7.43 8.98
CA GLU A 8 25.71 8.18 9.29
C GLU A 8 24.53 7.44 8.65
N TYR A 9 23.42 7.31 9.41
CA TYR A 9 22.23 6.61 8.93
C TYR A 9 21.09 7.61 8.75
N HIS A 10 20.51 7.63 7.57
CA HIS A 10 19.42 8.54 7.19
C HIS A 10 18.20 7.74 6.75
N ALA A 11 17.09 7.85 7.47
CA ALA A 11 15.82 7.29 7.04
C ALA A 11 15.24 8.15 5.90
N CYS A 12 15.17 7.58 4.68
CA CYS A 12 14.62 8.27 3.51
C CYS A 12 13.16 7.91 3.29
N LYS A 13 12.39 8.86 2.76
CA LYS A 13 11.00 8.68 2.36
C LYS A 13 10.82 9.20 0.93
N HIS A 14 9.92 8.57 0.16
CA HIS A 14 9.57 9.09 -1.16
C HIS A 14 9.01 10.52 -1.06
N GLY A 15 9.49 11.37 -1.99
CA GLY A 15 9.11 12.79 -2.00
C GLY A 15 9.92 13.69 -1.06
N THR A 16 10.87 13.15 -0.29
CA THR A 16 11.82 13.96 0.50
C THR A 16 13.14 14.14 -0.24
N PRO A 17 13.80 15.31 -0.10
CA PRO A 17 15.12 15.52 -0.71
C PRO A 17 16.15 14.58 -0.08
N PRO A 18 17.16 14.14 -0.85
CA PRO A 18 18.25 13.35 -0.32
C PRO A 18 19.11 14.15 0.69
N PRO A 19 19.79 13.46 1.63
CA PRO A 19 20.76 14.10 2.50
C PRO A 19 21.97 14.61 1.71
N ASP A 20 22.81 15.44 2.34
CA ASP A 20 24.08 15.86 1.77
C ASP A 20 25.07 14.69 1.64
N VAL A 21 25.46 14.38 0.40
CA VAL A 21 26.33 13.24 0.07
C VAL A 21 27.70 13.67 -0.45
N LYS A 22 27.99 14.98 -0.50
CA LYS A 22 29.19 15.51 -1.12
C LYS A 22 30.47 14.90 -0.55
N GLY A 23 31.23 14.23 -1.40
CA GLY A 23 32.50 13.59 -1.07
C GLY A 23 32.40 12.38 -0.15
N LYS A 24 31.18 11.87 0.13
CA LYS A 24 30.95 10.67 0.97
C LYS A 24 30.82 9.40 0.12
N ASN A 25 31.15 8.25 0.70
CA ASN A 25 30.74 6.96 0.16
C ASN A 25 29.30 6.69 0.62
N VAL A 26 28.39 6.50 -0.32
CA VAL A 26 26.95 6.42 -0.09
C VAL A 26 26.45 5.01 -0.42
N VAL A 27 25.65 4.44 0.46
CA VAL A 27 24.91 3.21 0.19
C VAL A 27 23.44 3.47 0.44
N ILE A 28 22.62 3.22 -0.58
CA ILE A 28 21.17 3.33 -0.52
C ILE A 28 20.62 1.91 -0.44
N LEU A 29 19.86 1.59 0.61
CA LEU A 29 19.37 0.25 0.92
C LEU A 29 17.86 0.24 0.98
N ASP A 30 17.21 -0.73 0.32
CA ASP A 30 15.76 -0.94 0.32
C ASP A 30 14.96 0.33 -0.06
N PHE A 31 15.58 1.15 -0.86
CA PHE A 31 15.06 2.44 -1.30
C PHE A 31 15.77 2.89 -2.59
N SER A 32 15.07 3.66 -3.42
CA SER A 32 15.66 4.29 -4.59
C SER A 32 15.10 5.70 -4.80
N PHE A 33 15.97 6.64 -5.13
CA PHE A 33 15.55 7.91 -5.70
C PHE A 33 15.26 7.75 -7.20
N ASP A 34 14.59 8.72 -7.80
CA ASP A 34 14.43 8.75 -9.26
C ASP A 34 15.78 8.83 -9.99
N ASN A 35 15.77 8.52 -11.29
CA ASN A 35 16.99 8.46 -12.11
C ASN A 35 17.77 9.78 -12.12
N ALA A 36 17.08 10.93 -12.24
CA ALA A 36 17.73 12.24 -12.29
C ALA A 36 18.39 12.57 -10.95
N THR A 37 17.70 12.33 -9.84
CA THR A 37 18.24 12.50 -8.49
C THR A 37 19.43 11.58 -8.25
N THR A 38 19.32 10.29 -8.62
CA THR A 38 20.41 9.32 -8.45
C THR A 38 21.66 9.73 -9.24
N LYS A 39 21.52 10.17 -10.47
CA LYS A 39 22.65 10.69 -11.28
C LYS A 39 23.31 11.92 -10.65
N LYS A 40 22.52 12.83 -10.09
CA LYS A 40 23.05 13.97 -9.36
C LYS A 40 23.86 13.51 -8.14
N LEU A 41 23.33 12.60 -7.35
CA LEU A 41 24.03 12.03 -6.19
C LEU A 41 25.35 11.34 -6.59
N ILE A 42 25.38 10.60 -7.70
CA ILE A 42 26.61 10.00 -8.25
C ILE A 42 27.65 11.06 -8.56
N GLY A 43 27.23 12.22 -9.10
CA GLY A 43 28.14 13.32 -9.41
C GLY A 43 28.70 14.05 -8.17
N GLU A 44 28.04 13.97 -7.04
CA GLU A 44 28.41 14.65 -5.79
C GLU A 44 29.15 13.73 -4.80
N ALA A 45 28.83 12.44 -4.78
CA ALA A 45 29.40 11.44 -3.87
C ALA A 45 30.81 11.00 -4.31
N ALA A 46 31.64 10.55 -3.37
CA ALA A 46 32.91 9.87 -3.68
C ALA A 46 32.67 8.47 -4.27
N GLY A 47 31.56 7.83 -3.90
CA GLY A 47 31.07 6.59 -4.45
C GLY A 47 29.62 6.38 -4.05
N LEU A 48 28.81 5.75 -4.92
CA LEU A 48 27.41 5.47 -4.64
C LEU A 48 27.07 4.04 -5.08
N LEU A 49 26.35 3.35 -4.20
CA LEU A 49 25.81 2.01 -4.39
C LEU A 49 24.33 2.03 -4.06
N VAL A 50 23.52 1.41 -4.90
CA VAL A 50 22.09 1.16 -4.62
C VAL A 50 21.86 -0.35 -4.54
N ILE A 51 21.19 -0.81 -3.48
CA ILE A 51 20.76 -2.20 -3.30
C ILE A 51 19.28 -2.19 -2.98
N ASP A 52 18.45 -2.68 -3.88
CA ASP A 52 17.00 -2.58 -3.74
C ASP A 52 16.30 -3.79 -4.41
N HIS A 53 15.01 -3.97 -4.15
CA HIS A 53 14.19 -5.04 -4.72
C HIS A 53 12.88 -4.54 -5.34
N HIS A 54 12.66 -3.24 -5.41
CA HIS A 54 11.45 -2.66 -5.99
C HIS A 54 11.47 -2.69 -7.53
N LYS A 55 10.50 -3.37 -8.15
CA LYS A 55 10.36 -3.48 -9.62
C LYS A 55 10.37 -2.11 -10.32
N SER A 56 9.69 -1.12 -9.75
CA SER A 56 9.63 0.23 -10.32
C SER A 56 11.01 0.90 -10.34
N ALA A 57 11.78 0.74 -9.26
CA ALA A 57 13.13 1.28 -9.15
C ALA A 57 14.10 0.58 -10.11
N MET A 58 14.01 -0.74 -10.25
CA MET A 58 14.82 -1.49 -11.21
C MET A 58 14.63 -0.97 -12.66
N VAL A 59 13.40 -0.66 -13.04
CA VAL A 59 13.11 -0.11 -14.38
C VAL A 59 13.63 1.32 -14.49
N GLU A 60 13.47 2.14 -13.46
CA GLU A 60 13.87 3.55 -13.41
C GLU A 60 15.39 3.71 -13.47
N LEU A 61 16.14 2.85 -12.77
CA LEU A 61 17.59 2.92 -12.62
C LEU A 61 18.34 1.94 -13.52
N HIS A 62 17.73 1.45 -14.61
CA HIS A 62 18.31 0.43 -15.49
C HIS A 62 19.67 0.83 -16.11
N ASP A 63 19.97 2.12 -16.20
CA ASP A 63 21.22 2.68 -16.75
C ASP A 63 22.23 3.08 -15.66
N ILE A 64 21.97 2.80 -14.39
CA ILE A 64 22.86 3.06 -13.26
C ILE A 64 23.70 1.83 -12.97
N ALA A 65 25.00 1.87 -13.30
CA ALA A 65 25.89 0.70 -13.20
C ALA A 65 26.04 0.12 -11.78
N ASN A 66 25.97 0.97 -10.74
CA ASN A 66 26.10 0.56 -9.35
C ASN A 66 24.74 0.40 -8.64
N ALA A 67 23.69 0.08 -9.38
CA ALA A 67 22.39 -0.27 -8.82
C ALA A 67 22.17 -1.79 -9.00
N HIS A 68 21.97 -2.47 -7.88
CA HIS A 68 21.77 -3.92 -7.81
C HIS A 68 20.36 -4.24 -7.35
N PHE A 69 19.66 -5.04 -8.15
CA PHE A 69 18.25 -5.39 -7.90
C PHE A 69 18.07 -6.90 -7.92
N ASP A 70 17.38 -7.40 -6.89
CA ASP A 70 16.90 -8.78 -6.86
C ASP A 70 15.52 -8.82 -6.18
N MET A 71 14.47 -8.95 -6.98
CA MET A 71 13.08 -8.99 -6.50
C MET A 71 12.68 -10.31 -5.85
N THR A 72 13.57 -11.30 -5.80
CA THR A 72 13.35 -12.58 -5.10
C THR A 72 13.73 -12.52 -3.63
N LYS A 73 14.36 -11.40 -3.19
CA LYS A 73 14.84 -11.16 -1.83
C LYS A 73 14.29 -9.83 -1.30
N SER A 74 14.24 -9.70 0.02
CA SER A 74 13.96 -8.42 0.67
C SER A 74 15.18 -7.50 0.68
N GLY A 75 14.98 -6.19 0.81
CA GLY A 75 16.07 -5.24 0.95
C GLY A 75 16.97 -5.54 2.15
N ALA A 76 16.40 -6.00 3.26
CA ALA A 76 17.16 -6.43 4.45
C ALA A 76 18.07 -7.64 4.15
N MET A 77 17.58 -8.63 3.42
CA MET A 77 18.36 -9.81 3.02
C MET A 77 19.47 -9.42 2.06
N LEU A 78 19.18 -8.61 1.05
CA LEU A 78 20.20 -8.13 0.10
C LEU A 78 21.30 -7.35 0.79
N ALA A 79 20.94 -6.48 1.74
CA ALA A 79 21.91 -5.75 2.54
C ALA A 79 22.78 -6.70 3.39
N TRP A 80 22.17 -7.71 4.02
CA TRP A 80 22.93 -8.70 4.78
C TRP A 80 23.94 -9.44 3.91
N GLU A 81 23.51 -9.99 2.79
CA GLU A 81 24.39 -10.76 1.88
C GLU A 81 25.54 -9.93 1.31
N TRP A 82 25.26 -8.65 0.99
CA TRP A 82 26.28 -7.73 0.49
C TRP A 82 27.37 -7.44 1.51
N PHE A 83 26.98 -7.16 2.76
CA PHE A 83 27.93 -6.79 3.79
C PHE A 83 28.51 -7.98 4.58
N HIS A 84 27.91 -9.14 4.46
CA HIS A 84 28.33 -10.37 5.15
C HIS A 84 28.42 -11.57 4.19
N PRO A 85 29.22 -11.47 3.12
CA PRO A 85 29.27 -12.50 2.10
C PRO A 85 29.62 -13.87 2.70
N GLY A 86 28.81 -14.88 2.36
CA GLY A 86 28.99 -16.26 2.82
C GLY A 86 28.60 -16.52 4.28
N LYS A 87 27.99 -15.57 4.98
CA LYS A 87 27.45 -15.77 6.33
C LYS A 87 25.95 -15.99 6.30
N GLU A 88 25.48 -16.95 7.08
CA GLU A 88 24.06 -17.16 7.27
C GLU A 88 23.38 -15.92 7.84
N PRO A 89 22.20 -15.53 7.30
CA PRO A 89 21.47 -14.41 7.83
C PRO A 89 20.86 -14.74 9.19
N PRO A 90 20.83 -13.79 10.13
CA PRO A 90 20.12 -13.96 11.39
C PRO A 90 18.64 -14.36 11.16
N LYS A 91 18.11 -15.16 12.07
CA LYS A 91 16.74 -15.68 12.01
C LYS A 91 15.72 -14.56 11.75
N PHE A 92 15.80 -13.44 12.47
CA PHE A 92 14.86 -12.34 12.28
C PHE A 92 14.90 -11.72 10.87
N ILE A 93 16.07 -11.67 10.20
CA ILE A 93 16.17 -11.18 8.81
C ILE A 93 15.43 -12.14 7.84
N GLN A 94 15.51 -13.45 8.07
CA GLN A 94 14.77 -14.43 7.27
C GLN A 94 13.24 -14.22 7.42
N TYR A 95 12.78 -13.92 8.63
CA TYR A 95 11.36 -13.64 8.92
C TYR A 95 10.89 -12.28 8.35
N ILE A 96 11.77 -11.26 8.37
CA ILE A 96 11.51 -10.00 7.67
C ILE A 96 11.33 -10.27 6.17
N GLN A 97 12.21 -11.07 5.56
CA GLN A 97 12.08 -11.42 4.14
C GLN A 97 10.80 -12.20 3.83
N ASP A 98 10.43 -13.16 4.65
CA ASP A 98 9.21 -13.96 4.47
C ASP A 98 7.95 -13.08 4.48
N ARG A 99 7.92 -12.06 5.36
CA ARG A 99 6.88 -11.03 5.39
C ARG A 99 6.93 -10.10 4.18
N ASP A 100 8.10 -9.56 3.87
CA ASP A 100 8.28 -8.51 2.87
C ASP A 100 7.92 -9.01 1.46
N LEU A 101 8.28 -10.27 1.16
CA LEU A 101 7.89 -10.97 -0.05
C LEU A 101 6.47 -11.55 0.02
N TRP A 102 5.77 -11.37 1.15
CA TRP A 102 4.40 -11.85 1.41
C TRP A 102 4.25 -13.37 1.28
N LYS A 103 5.30 -14.14 1.56
CA LYS A 103 5.33 -15.61 1.45
C LYS A 103 4.60 -16.30 2.59
N TRP A 104 4.91 -15.92 3.83
CA TRP A 104 4.35 -16.49 5.05
C TRP A 104 4.57 -18.02 5.17
N GLU A 105 5.73 -18.48 4.73
CA GLU A 105 6.13 -19.88 4.71
C GLU A 105 6.83 -20.34 5.99
N LEU A 106 7.45 -19.39 6.73
CA LEU A 106 8.13 -19.70 7.97
C LEU A 106 7.15 -19.91 9.14
N PRO A 107 7.42 -20.84 10.07
CA PRO A 107 6.58 -21.08 11.24
C PRO A 107 6.39 -19.81 12.06
N TYR A 108 5.13 -19.47 12.39
CA TYR A 108 4.76 -18.28 13.20
C TYR A 108 5.21 -16.93 12.63
N SER A 109 5.45 -16.85 11.32
CA SER A 109 5.94 -15.65 10.65
C SER A 109 5.00 -14.46 10.83
N LYS A 110 3.69 -14.69 10.79
CA LYS A 110 2.68 -13.64 11.02
C LYS A 110 2.67 -13.16 12.45
N GLU A 111 2.82 -14.07 13.40
CA GLU A 111 2.92 -13.77 14.83
C GLU A 111 4.17 -12.94 15.12
N PHE A 112 5.32 -13.41 14.65
CA PHE A 112 6.57 -12.66 14.78
C PHE A 112 6.43 -11.26 14.18
N SER A 113 5.93 -11.14 12.96
CA SER A 113 5.76 -9.84 12.26
C SER A 113 4.85 -8.89 13.02
N ALA A 114 3.75 -9.38 13.59
CA ALA A 114 2.84 -8.56 14.37
C ALA A 114 3.48 -7.99 15.65
N ALA A 115 4.38 -8.74 16.30
CA ALA A 115 5.15 -8.24 17.44
C ALA A 115 6.28 -7.31 16.98
N PHE A 116 6.93 -7.62 15.88
CA PHE A 116 8.04 -6.84 15.32
C PHE A 116 7.60 -5.41 14.95
N ASP A 117 6.37 -5.22 14.49
CA ASP A 117 5.78 -3.90 14.22
C ASP A 117 5.66 -3.00 15.47
N MET A 118 5.76 -3.58 16.67
CA MET A 118 5.71 -2.84 17.94
C MET A 118 7.09 -2.44 18.45
N ILE A 119 8.16 -2.89 17.81
CA ILE A 119 9.54 -2.64 18.24
C ILE A 119 9.96 -1.24 17.78
N PRO A 120 10.57 -0.43 18.66
CA PRO A 120 11.19 0.82 18.26
C PRO A 120 12.20 0.61 17.12
N PHE A 121 12.25 1.54 16.18
CA PHE A 121 13.15 1.44 15.03
C PHE A 121 14.58 1.86 15.42
N GLU A 122 15.20 1.06 16.31
CA GLU A 122 16.53 1.28 16.89
C GLU A 122 17.38 0.01 16.72
N PHE A 123 18.67 0.19 16.42
CA PHE A 123 19.57 -0.94 16.18
C PHE A 123 19.68 -1.86 17.39
N GLU A 124 19.73 -1.31 18.60
CA GLU A 124 19.83 -2.04 19.85
C GLU A 124 18.61 -2.94 20.08
N GLU A 125 17.44 -2.52 19.64
CA GLU A 125 16.21 -3.33 19.73
C GLU A 125 16.24 -4.50 18.75
N PHE A 126 16.74 -4.30 17.54
CA PHE A 126 16.85 -5.37 16.55
C PHE A 126 17.93 -6.41 16.94
N GLU A 127 19.02 -5.98 17.56
CA GLU A 127 20.08 -6.86 18.04
C GLU A 127 19.61 -7.86 19.08
N LYS A 128 18.59 -7.53 19.87
CA LYS A 128 18.01 -8.45 20.86
C LYS A 128 17.46 -9.73 20.24
N PHE A 129 17.04 -9.69 18.98
CA PHE A 129 16.52 -10.85 18.25
C PHE A 129 17.60 -11.85 17.79
N GLU A 130 18.87 -11.61 18.10
CA GLU A 130 19.91 -12.62 18.02
C GLU A 130 19.75 -13.68 19.12
N ASP A 131 18.99 -13.37 20.20
CA ASP A 131 18.62 -14.31 21.25
C ASP A 131 17.28 -15.00 20.90
N ASP A 132 17.30 -16.31 20.76
CA ASP A 132 16.12 -17.12 20.47
C ASP A 132 15.00 -16.97 21.49
N SER A 133 15.31 -16.70 22.76
CA SER A 133 14.29 -16.49 23.81
C SER A 133 13.50 -15.19 23.57
N VAL A 134 14.13 -14.14 23.09
CA VAL A 134 13.49 -12.87 22.71
C VAL A 134 12.60 -13.08 21.48
N PHE A 135 13.08 -13.87 20.52
CA PHE A 135 12.30 -14.24 19.35
C PHE A 135 11.02 -15.02 19.74
N ASP A 136 11.15 -16.04 20.57
CA ASP A 136 10.01 -16.86 21.01
C ASP A 136 8.99 -16.07 21.84
N ASP A 137 9.45 -15.13 22.68
CA ASP A 137 8.56 -14.21 23.39
C ASP A 137 7.84 -13.26 22.44
N ALA A 138 8.52 -12.75 21.42
CA ALA A 138 7.89 -11.95 20.36
C ALA A 138 6.78 -12.73 19.66
N VAL A 139 7.00 -14.01 19.30
CA VAL A 139 5.97 -14.87 18.71
C VAL A 139 4.75 -15.01 19.62
N LYS A 140 4.95 -15.23 20.91
CA LYS A 140 3.85 -15.31 21.90
C LYS A 140 3.05 -14.00 21.96
N ARG A 141 3.72 -12.86 22.11
CA ARG A 141 3.08 -11.54 22.11
C ARG A 141 2.35 -11.27 20.79
N GLY A 142 2.99 -11.58 19.68
CA GLY A 142 2.43 -11.39 18.35
C GLY A 142 1.16 -12.19 18.09
N SER A 143 0.98 -13.36 18.71
CA SER A 143 -0.26 -14.13 18.59
C SER A 143 -1.49 -13.36 19.08
N PHE A 144 -1.39 -12.62 20.20
CA PHE A 144 -2.47 -11.78 20.72
C PHE A 144 -2.70 -10.55 19.84
N ILE A 145 -1.61 -9.91 19.39
CA ILE A 145 -1.68 -8.75 18.50
C ILE A 145 -2.35 -9.15 17.18
N LEU A 146 -1.96 -10.28 16.61
CA LEU A 146 -2.53 -10.81 15.36
C LEU A 146 -4.01 -11.18 15.51
N ALA A 147 -4.42 -11.77 16.63
CA ALA A 147 -5.83 -12.06 16.90
C ALA A 147 -6.68 -10.79 16.95
N TYR A 148 -6.17 -9.74 17.61
CA TYR A 148 -6.83 -8.44 17.66
C TYR A 148 -6.89 -7.76 16.28
N SER A 149 -5.75 -7.70 15.58
CA SER A 149 -5.67 -7.07 14.25
C SER A 149 -6.62 -7.74 13.24
N LYS A 150 -6.72 -9.08 13.24
CA LYS A 150 -7.69 -9.81 12.42
C LYS A 150 -9.14 -9.36 12.66
N THR A 151 -9.49 -9.08 13.91
CA THR A 151 -10.82 -8.58 14.27
C THR A 151 -11.06 -7.17 13.74
N VAL A 152 -10.06 -6.28 13.86
CA VAL A 152 -10.13 -4.90 13.34
C VAL A 152 -10.19 -4.90 11.83
N VAL A 153 -9.29 -5.63 11.16
CA VAL A 153 -9.25 -5.76 9.70
C VAL A 153 -10.60 -6.25 9.16
N LYS A 154 -11.21 -7.26 9.80
CA LYS A 154 -12.56 -7.72 9.42
C LYS A 154 -13.58 -6.59 9.45
N LYS A 155 -13.65 -5.83 10.55
CA LYS A 155 -14.59 -4.71 10.71
C LYS A 155 -14.34 -3.58 9.71
N VAL A 156 -13.08 -3.30 9.36
CA VAL A 156 -12.73 -2.32 8.34
C VAL A 156 -13.17 -2.79 6.95
N CYS A 157 -12.90 -4.05 6.60
CA CYS A 157 -13.28 -4.61 5.30
C CYS A 157 -14.81 -4.63 5.09
N GLU A 158 -15.61 -4.79 6.16
CA GLU A 158 -17.08 -4.71 6.09
C GLU A 158 -17.60 -3.32 5.63
N LYS A 159 -16.75 -2.28 5.71
CA LYS A 159 -17.07 -0.91 5.24
C LYS A 159 -16.57 -0.65 3.83
N ALA A 160 -15.91 -1.60 3.20
CA ALA A 160 -15.39 -1.42 1.85
C ALA A 160 -16.53 -1.29 0.84
N THR A 161 -16.33 -0.46 -0.17
CA THR A 161 -17.31 -0.20 -1.23
C THR A 161 -16.71 -0.54 -2.59
N LEU A 162 -17.52 -1.17 -3.44
CA LEU A 162 -17.13 -1.48 -4.80
C LEU A 162 -17.22 -0.21 -5.67
N ARG A 163 -16.16 0.08 -6.41
CA ARG A 163 -16.05 1.18 -7.38
C ARG A 163 -15.49 0.66 -8.70
N LYS A 164 -15.50 1.51 -9.72
CA LYS A 164 -14.82 1.27 -11.00
C LYS A 164 -13.66 2.28 -11.18
N LEU A 165 -12.52 1.77 -11.61
CA LEU A 165 -11.34 2.57 -11.95
C LEU A 165 -10.82 2.12 -13.33
N GLY A 166 -11.07 2.90 -14.36
CA GLY A 166 -10.70 2.54 -15.74
C GLY A 166 -11.32 1.20 -16.18
N GLY A 167 -12.57 0.95 -15.80
CA GLY A 167 -13.33 -0.26 -16.09
C GLY A 167 -13.05 -1.44 -15.14
N LYS A 168 -12.05 -1.37 -14.26
CA LYS A 168 -11.71 -2.43 -13.29
C LYS A 168 -12.56 -2.33 -12.03
N ASP A 169 -12.90 -3.49 -11.45
CA ASP A 169 -13.57 -3.57 -10.17
C ASP A 169 -12.58 -3.32 -9.02
N VAL A 170 -12.86 -2.33 -8.18
CA VAL A 170 -11.99 -1.89 -7.09
C VAL A 170 -12.76 -1.90 -5.78
N MET A 171 -12.33 -2.69 -4.82
CA MET A 171 -12.81 -2.58 -3.43
C MET A 171 -12.06 -1.45 -2.73
N VAL A 172 -12.79 -0.43 -2.27
CA VAL A 172 -12.23 0.80 -1.72
C VAL A 172 -12.61 0.96 -0.26
N VAL A 173 -11.63 1.27 0.59
CA VAL A 173 -11.86 1.54 2.01
C VAL A 173 -10.88 2.60 2.54
N ASN A 174 -11.34 3.37 3.53
CA ASN A 174 -10.49 4.30 4.26
C ASN A 174 -9.88 3.62 5.49
N ALA A 175 -8.56 3.56 5.55
CA ALA A 175 -7.80 3.05 6.70
C ALA A 175 -6.35 3.53 6.63
N SER A 176 -5.77 3.89 7.79
CA SER A 176 -4.38 4.32 7.91
C SER A 176 -3.45 3.24 8.45
N HIS A 177 -3.98 2.11 8.90
CA HIS A 177 -3.25 0.99 9.47
C HIS A 177 -3.69 -0.33 8.84
N TRP A 178 -2.85 -1.36 8.92
CA TRP A 178 -3.07 -2.72 8.38
C TRP A 178 -3.46 -2.74 6.90
N MET A 179 -2.90 -1.82 6.12
CA MET A 179 -3.24 -1.68 4.70
C MET A 179 -2.91 -2.93 3.90
N SER A 180 -1.86 -3.66 4.26
CA SER A 180 -1.49 -4.92 3.61
C SER A 180 -2.48 -6.03 3.92
N GLU A 181 -2.87 -6.19 5.18
CA GLU A 181 -3.82 -7.18 5.65
C GLU A 181 -5.24 -6.90 5.12
N ILE A 182 -5.65 -5.63 5.12
CA ILE A 182 -6.92 -5.19 4.52
C ILE A 182 -6.93 -5.50 3.03
N GLY A 183 -5.87 -5.15 2.32
CA GLY A 183 -5.73 -5.41 0.90
C GLY A 183 -5.72 -6.89 0.57
N ALA A 184 -4.96 -7.70 1.32
CA ALA A 184 -4.93 -9.15 1.15
C ALA A 184 -6.31 -9.80 1.38
N ARG A 185 -7.14 -9.22 2.25
CA ARG A 185 -8.50 -9.69 2.50
C ARG A 185 -9.50 -9.28 1.41
N LEU A 186 -9.34 -8.09 0.83
CA LEU A 186 -10.29 -7.54 -0.17
C LEU A 186 -9.94 -7.93 -1.61
N ALA A 187 -8.64 -8.01 -1.94
CA ALA A 187 -8.18 -8.20 -3.31
C ALA A 187 -8.61 -9.52 -3.99
N PRO A 188 -8.83 -10.64 -3.28
CA PRO A 188 -9.34 -11.87 -3.91
C PRO A 188 -10.71 -11.72 -4.59
N ASP A 189 -11.56 -10.82 -4.12
CA ASP A 189 -12.94 -10.66 -4.55
C ASP A 189 -13.13 -9.57 -5.63
N CYS A 190 -12.02 -9.01 -6.16
CA CYS A 190 -12.05 -7.91 -7.14
C CYS A 190 -10.77 -7.87 -7.98
N ASP A 191 -10.70 -6.95 -8.94
CA ASP A 191 -9.47 -6.74 -9.73
C ASP A 191 -8.33 -6.19 -8.88
N LEU A 192 -8.64 -5.26 -7.98
CA LEU A 192 -7.70 -4.71 -6.99
C LEU A 192 -8.43 -4.11 -5.78
N ALA A 193 -7.74 -4.07 -4.65
CA ALA A 193 -8.15 -3.32 -3.47
C ALA A 193 -7.41 -1.99 -3.40
N MET A 194 -8.11 -0.93 -3.01
CA MET A 194 -7.59 0.41 -2.77
C MET A 194 -7.87 0.81 -1.33
N ILE A 195 -6.81 1.03 -0.57
CA ILE A 195 -6.87 1.52 0.80
C ILE A 195 -6.29 2.92 0.81
N TRP A 196 -7.01 3.89 1.36
CA TRP A 196 -6.57 5.28 1.36
C TRP A 196 -6.77 5.93 2.72
N TYR A 197 -5.98 6.98 2.98
CA TYR A 197 -6.17 7.86 4.13
C TYR A 197 -5.62 9.26 3.84
N TRP A 198 -6.13 10.23 4.57
CA TRP A 198 -5.59 11.58 4.57
C TRP A 198 -4.45 11.67 5.58
N ASP A 199 -3.29 12.06 5.10
CA ASP A 199 -2.12 12.34 5.94
C ASP A 199 -2.11 13.83 6.31
N HIS A 200 -2.30 14.11 7.58
CA HIS A 200 -2.40 15.48 8.08
C HIS A 200 -1.07 16.22 8.06
N GLU A 201 0.04 15.52 8.22
CA GLU A 201 1.39 16.09 8.23
C GLU A 201 1.81 16.53 6.82
N SER A 202 1.73 15.65 5.85
CA SER A 202 2.05 15.97 4.45
C SER A 202 0.92 16.74 3.74
N ARG A 203 -0.30 16.74 4.30
CA ARG A 203 -1.54 17.27 3.68
C ARG A 203 -1.82 16.64 2.32
N GLU A 204 -1.68 15.33 2.24
CA GLU A 204 -1.89 14.55 1.03
C GLU A 204 -2.74 13.32 1.29
N THR A 205 -3.46 12.86 0.28
CA THR A 205 -4.12 11.56 0.34
C THR A 205 -3.13 10.48 -0.05
N LYS A 206 -2.82 9.58 0.88
CA LYS A 206 -2.01 8.38 0.63
C LYS A 206 -2.92 7.27 0.12
N VAL A 207 -2.48 6.58 -0.93
CA VAL A 207 -3.22 5.49 -1.56
C VAL A 207 -2.34 4.26 -1.64
N SER A 208 -2.85 3.14 -1.15
CA SER A 208 -2.21 1.83 -1.20
C SER A 208 -3.05 0.90 -2.07
N LEU A 209 -2.42 0.25 -3.04
CA LEU A 209 -3.05 -0.68 -3.96
C LEU A 209 -2.58 -2.10 -3.69
N ARG A 210 -3.50 -3.06 -3.73
CA ARG A 210 -3.20 -4.49 -3.65
C ARG A 210 -3.95 -5.25 -4.73
N ALA A 211 -3.26 -6.20 -5.38
CA ALA A 211 -3.86 -7.15 -6.32
C ALA A 211 -3.56 -8.58 -5.87
N PHE A 212 -4.55 -9.45 -6.03
CA PHE A 212 -4.41 -10.89 -5.80
C PHE A 212 -4.12 -11.63 -7.10
N HIS A 213 -4.90 -11.33 -8.13
CA HIS A 213 -4.81 -11.95 -9.45
C HIS A 213 -3.66 -11.36 -10.29
N ASP A 214 -3.08 -12.19 -11.17
CA ASP A 214 -1.95 -11.77 -12.02
C ASP A 214 -2.33 -10.85 -13.18
N ALA A 215 -3.62 -10.73 -13.45
CA ALA A 215 -4.16 -9.90 -14.54
C ALA A 215 -3.96 -8.38 -14.32
N VAL A 216 -3.68 -7.95 -13.09
CA VAL A 216 -3.49 -6.54 -12.75
C VAL A 216 -2.10 -6.32 -12.17
N ASP A 217 -1.36 -5.40 -12.77
CA ASP A 217 -0.13 -4.85 -12.22
C ASP A 217 -0.43 -3.50 -11.57
N VAL A 218 -0.51 -3.47 -10.23
CA VAL A 218 -0.84 -2.24 -9.51
C VAL A 218 0.31 -1.23 -9.51
N SER A 219 1.54 -1.64 -9.79
CA SER A 219 2.68 -0.72 -9.93
C SER A 219 2.51 0.19 -11.14
N GLU A 220 1.96 -0.32 -12.24
CA GLU A 220 1.68 0.48 -13.44
C GLU A 220 0.53 1.50 -13.20
N ILE A 221 -0.41 1.17 -12.32
CA ILE A 221 -1.43 2.13 -11.90
C ILE A 221 -0.80 3.22 -11.02
N ALA A 222 0.01 2.83 -10.03
CA ALA A 222 0.66 3.77 -9.13
C ALA A 222 1.59 4.76 -9.87
N LYS A 223 2.35 4.31 -10.85
CA LYS A 223 3.25 5.14 -11.67
C LYS A 223 2.52 6.29 -12.38
N ARG A 224 1.27 6.10 -12.80
CA ARG A 224 0.47 7.17 -13.45
C ARG A 224 0.21 8.35 -12.53
N PHE A 225 0.36 8.14 -11.22
CA PHE A 225 0.20 9.14 -10.17
C PHE A 225 1.51 9.52 -9.49
N GLY A 226 2.67 9.16 -10.08
CA GLY A 226 3.98 9.46 -9.53
C GLY A 226 4.41 8.57 -8.38
N GLY A 227 3.72 7.43 -8.19
CA GLY A 227 4.07 6.41 -7.21
C GLY A 227 4.81 5.23 -7.80
N GLY A 228 4.84 4.10 -7.08
CA GLY A 228 5.54 2.89 -7.50
C GLY A 228 5.30 1.72 -6.58
N GLY A 229 6.12 0.69 -6.69
CA GLY A 229 6.06 -0.53 -5.90
C GLY A 229 6.19 -1.79 -6.74
N HIS A 230 5.61 -2.88 -6.23
CA HIS A 230 5.59 -4.20 -6.86
C HIS A 230 4.30 -4.45 -7.63
N LYS A 231 4.30 -5.48 -8.49
CA LYS A 231 3.14 -5.91 -9.28
C LYS A 231 1.87 -6.10 -8.43
N LYS A 232 2.00 -6.66 -7.22
CA LYS A 232 0.88 -7.00 -6.32
C LYS A 232 0.64 -5.96 -5.22
N ALA A 233 1.60 -5.07 -4.95
CA ALA A 233 1.54 -4.09 -3.90
C ALA A 233 2.25 -2.81 -4.33
N ALA A 234 1.52 -1.72 -4.43
CA ALA A 234 2.06 -0.43 -4.85
C ALA A 234 1.31 0.70 -4.15
N GLY A 235 1.86 1.91 -4.22
CA GLY A 235 1.22 3.06 -3.61
C GLY A 235 1.58 4.36 -4.31
N PHE A 236 0.79 5.39 -4.05
CA PHE A 236 1.00 6.73 -4.57
C PHE A 236 0.35 7.78 -3.65
N GLN A 237 0.65 9.02 -3.93
CA GLN A 237 0.08 10.17 -3.24
C GLN A 237 -0.75 10.99 -4.22
N LEU A 238 -1.93 11.41 -3.80
CA LEU A 238 -2.74 12.32 -4.63
C LEU A 238 -2.31 13.75 -4.40
N PRO A 239 -2.23 14.57 -5.47
CA PRO A 239 -2.03 16.01 -5.34
C PRO A 239 -3.09 16.65 -4.41
N LYS A 240 -2.70 17.71 -3.71
CA LYS A 240 -3.52 18.41 -2.70
C LYS A 240 -4.91 18.86 -3.20
N ASN A 241 -5.06 19.07 -4.50
CA ASN A 241 -6.29 19.51 -5.15
C ASN A 241 -7.14 18.35 -5.72
N LYS A 242 -6.78 17.10 -5.44
CA LYS A 242 -7.52 15.92 -5.87
C LYS A 242 -8.02 15.11 -4.69
N HIS A 243 -9.25 14.63 -4.80
CA HIS A 243 -9.85 13.67 -3.86
C HIS A 243 -9.82 12.26 -4.42
N VAL A 244 -9.85 11.27 -3.53
CA VAL A 244 -9.89 9.86 -3.94
C VAL A 244 -11.09 9.56 -4.84
N GLU A 245 -12.22 10.23 -4.65
CA GLU A 245 -13.42 10.09 -5.47
C GLU A 245 -13.21 10.50 -6.94
N ASP A 246 -12.24 11.38 -7.21
CA ASP A 246 -11.91 11.84 -8.58
C ASP A 246 -11.23 10.74 -9.40
N LEU A 247 -10.79 9.67 -8.76
CA LEU A 247 -10.13 8.53 -9.41
C LEU A 247 -11.12 7.61 -10.12
N PHE A 248 -12.37 7.57 -9.63
CA PHE A 248 -13.33 6.54 -10.05
C PHE A 248 -14.12 6.96 -11.28
N ASP A 249 -14.48 5.95 -12.06
CA ASP A 249 -15.35 6.12 -13.20
C ASP A 249 -16.69 6.72 -12.76
N LYS A 250 -17.13 7.76 -13.42
CA LYS A 250 -18.45 8.35 -13.15
C LYS A 250 -19.53 7.33 -13.47
N PRO A 251 -20.56 7.17 -12.61
CA PRO A 251 -21.66 6.28 -12.91
C PRO A 251 -22.28 6.68 -14.25
N LYS A 252 -22.42 5.74 -15.15
CA LYS A 252 -23.17 5.97 -16.40
C LYS A 252 -24.58 6.38 -16.01
N VAL A 253 -24.93 7.65 -16.23
CA VAL A 253 -26.30 8.13 -16.06
C VAL A 253 -27.15 7.44 -17.13
N THR A 254 -27.70 6.29 -16.79
CA THR A 254 -28.80 5.73 -17.55
C THR A 254 -29.98 6.67 -17.36
N ARG A 255 -30.23 7.57 -18.34
CA ARG A 255 -31.50 8.29 -18.41
C ARG A 255 -32.58 7.21 -18.42
N LYS A 256 -33.17 6.90 -17.27
CA LYS A 256 -34.47 6.23 -17.22
C LYS A 256 -35.39 7.14 -18.05
N ARG A 257 -35.80 6.65 -19.22
CA ARG A 257 -36.89 7.24 -19.98
C ARG A 257 -37.99 7.48 -18.96
N GLN A 258 -38.36 8.75 -18.76
CA GLN A 258 -39.62 9.09 -18.11
C GLN A 258 -40.69 8.41 -18.96
N SER A 259 -41.11 7.24 -18.54
CA SER A 259 -42.33 6.64 -19.04
C SER A 259 -43.46 7.62 -18.70
N LYS A 260 -44.09 8.07 -19.75
CA LYS A 260 -45.29 8.89 -19.78
C LYS A 260 -46.13 8.64 -18.51
N ARG A 261 -46.24 9.63 -17.61
CA ARG A 261 -47.41 9.76 -16.76
C ARG A 261 -48.55 9.94 -17.72
N ALA A 262 -49.27 8.88 -18.02
CA ALA A 262 -50.53 8.93 -18.71
C ALA A 262 -51.49 9.70 -17.81
N ASP A 263 -52.11 10.64 -18.42
CA ASP A 263 -53.13 11.58 -18.04
C ASP A 263 -54.29 10.87 -17.30
N LEU A 264 -54.27 10.88 -15.97
CA LEU A 264 -55.34 10.41 -15.10
C LEU A 264 -56.19 11.59 -14.58
N SER A 265 -56.22 12.74 -15.28
CA SER A 265 -56.97 13.93 -14.87
C SER A 265 -58.26 14.15 -15.68
N LYS A 266 -58.77 13.16 -16.44
CA LYS A 266 -60.02 13.35 -17.22
C LYS A 266 -61.25 12.55 -16.75
N ASP A 267 -61.17 11.75 -15.71
CA ASP A 267 -62.32 10.94 -15.26
C ASP A 267 -62.98 11.40 -13.95
N SER A 268 -62.65 12.56 -13.41
CA SER A 268 -63.28 13.07 -12.17
C SER A 268 -64.30 14.21 -12.37
N LYS A 269 -64.78 14.48 -13.65
CA LYS A 269 -65.78 15.50 -13.92
C LYS A 269 -67.11 14.97 -14.45
N GLN A 270 -67.41 13.69 -14.34
CA GLN A 270 -68.70 13.11 -14.84
C GLN A 270 -69.51 12.40 -13.77
N ALA A 271 -69.16 12.44 -12.49
CA ALA A 271 -69.88 11.78 -11.38
C ALA A 271 -70.76 12.72 -10.52
N ASP A 272 -70.75 14.02 -10.73
CA ASP A 272 -71.48 15.00 -9.86
C ASP A 272 -72.69 15.65 -10.52
N LYS A 273 -73.35 14.98 -11.47
CA LYS A 273 -74.60 15.49 -12.13
C LYS A 273 -75.76 14.48 -12.08
N LYS A 274 -75.88 13.57 -11.13
CA LYS A 274 -77.02 12.69 -11.00
C LYS A 274 -77.46 12.39 -9.57
N THR A 275 -77.57 13.37 -8.69
CA THR A 275 -78.33 13.24 -7.43
C THR A 275 -78.78 14.62 -6.95
N LYS A 276 -79.70 15.25 -7.71
CA LYS A 276 -80.64 16.23 -7.20
C LYS A 276 -81.94 16.10 -8.00
N GLY A 277 -82.89 15.46 -7.37
CA GLY A 277 -84.23 15.42 -7.90
C GLY A 277 -84.99 14.15 -7.49
N LYS A 278 -85.50 14.19 -6.28
CA LYS A 278 -86.77 13.56 -5.81
C LYS A 278 -86.68 13.40 -4.32
N ASP A 279 -87.44 14.29 -3.65
CA ASP A 279 -88.40 13.91 -2.64
C ASP A 279 -89.03 15.18 -2.13
N ASP A 280 -90.19 15.48 -2.76
CA ASP A 280 -91.30 16.16 -2.13
C ASP A 280 -92.43 15.15 -2.11
N LYS A 281 -92.73 14.64 -0.95
CA LYS A 281 -94.04 14.44 -0.35
C LYS A 281 -93.90 13.69 0.98
#